data_fd24b2190422e2656a46efea24a4b087
#
_entry.id   fd24b2190422e2656a46efea24a4b087
#
_cell.length_a   1.000
_cell.length_b   1.000
_cell.length_c   1.000
_cell.angle_alpha   90.00
_cell.angle_beta   90.00
_cell.angle_gamma   90.00
#
_symmetry.space_group_name_H-M   'P 1'
#
loop_
_entity.id
_entity.type
_entity.pdbx_description
1 polymer ?
#
loop_
_entity_poly.entity_id
_entity_poly.type
_entity_poly.pdbx_seq_one_letter_code
_entity_poly.pdbx_strand_id
1 'polypeptide(L)'
;MNDFLQSIIDRDPAARSKLSLILTYPGVKAVFFHRVANFFSTAKFHLIARIISQFSRFMTGIEIHPKAKIGKNLFIDHGMGVVIGETSEIGDNVTIYHMVTLGGIAPSINSNDQRNVKRHPTIENEVVIGSGAQVLGPVTVGCCAKIGANAVITVSYTHLTLPTNRCV
;
A
#
# COMPACT_ATOMS: atom_id res chain seq x y z
N MET A 1 1.13 4.97 -17.91
CA MET A 1 1.48 6.14 -17.06
C MET A 1 0.44 7.25 -17.16
N ASN A 2 -0.05 7.54 -18.35
CA ASN A 2 -1.07 8.59 -18.55
C ASN A 2 -2.38 8.31 -17.78
N ASP A 3 -2.88 7.08 -17.85
CA ASP A 3 -4.10 6.64 -17.16
C ASP A 3 -3.95 6.64 -15.62
N PHE A 4 -2.76 6.28 -15.14
CA PHE A 4 -2.45 6.32 -13.70
C PHE A 4 -2.52 7.75 -13.14
N LEU A 5 -1.89 8.71 -13.81
CA LEU A 5 -1.94 10.12 -13.37
C LEU A 5 -3.34 10.70 -13.50
N GLN A 6 -4.10 10.31 -14.54
CA GLN A 6 -5.48 10.74 -14.71
C GLN A 6 -6.35 10.20 -13.56
N SER A 7 -6.19 8.92 -13.20
CA SER A 7 -6.95 8.33 -12.11
C SER A 7 -6.73 9.00 -10.74
N ILE A 8 -5.56 9.64 -10.53
CA ILE A 8 -5.31 10.44 -9.34
C ILE A 8 -6.06 11.78 -9.42
N ILE A 9 -6.01 12.47 -10.57
CA ILE A 9 -6.75 13.72 -10.78
C ILE A 9 -8.24 13.51 -10.54
N ASP A 10 -8.79 12.38 -10.96
CA ASP A 10 -10.22 12.07 -10.81
C ASP A 10 -10.61 11.78 -9.33
N ARG A 11 -9.64 11.43 -8.47
CA ARG A 11 -9.85 11.06 -7.06
C ARG A 11 -9.39 12.13 -6.06
N ASP A 12 -8.58 13.08 -6.48
CA ASP A 12 -8.04 14.13 -5.62
C ASP A 12 -8.40 15.53 -6.15
N PRO A 13 -9.32 16.23 -5.47
CA PRO A 13 -9.72 17.59 -5.86
C PRO A 13 -8.57 18.61 -5.87
N ALA A 14 -7.47 18.35 -5.14
CA ALA A 14 -6.29 19.22 -5.11
C ALA A 14 -5.35 18.99 -6.30
N ALA A 15 -5.49 17.89 -7.02
CA ALA A 15 -4.65 17.52 -8.15
C ALA A 15 -5.02 18.33 -9.40
N ARG A 16 -4.20 19.29 -9.79
CA ARG A 16 -4.49 20.21 -10.92
C ARG A 16 -3.82 19.85 -12.23
N SER A 17 -2.68 19.17 -12.20
CA SER A 17 -1.95 18.82 -13.43
C SER A 17 -1.07 17.58 -13.25
N LYS A 18 -0.88 16.83 -14.33
CA LYS A 18 -0.02 15.64 -14.33
C LYS A 18 1.43 15.97 -13.98
N LEU A 19 1.93 17.12 -14.40
CA LEU A 19 3.30 17.57 -14.08
C LEU A 19 3.45 17.82 -12.58
N SER A 20 2.48 18.48 -11.96
CA SER A 20 2.47 18.69 -10.51
C SER A 20 2.48 17.36 -9.76
N LEU A 21 1.69 16.37 -10.16
CA LEU A 21 1.66 15.05 -9.54
C LEU A 21 3.04 14.38 -9.56
N ILE A 22 3.73 14.39 -10.70
CA ILE A 22 5.06 13.78 -10.83
C ILE A 22 6.07 14.47 -9.90
N LEU A 23 6.03 15.78 -9.82
CA LEU A 23 7.02 16.56 -9.07
C LEU A 23 6.75 16.60 -7.56
N THR A 24 5.48 16.62 -7.13
CA THR A 24 5.14 16.94 -5.74
C THR A 24 4.50 15.80 -4.97
N TYR A 25 3.88 14.79 -5.62
CA TYR A 25 3.19 13.71 -4.93
C TYR A 25 4.13 12.57 -4.54
N PRO A 26 4.35 12.32 -3.24
CA PRO A 26 5.24 11.26 -2.78
C PRO A 26 4.73 9.88 -3.17
N GLY A 27 3.41 9.65 -3.19
CA GLY A 27 2.81 8.38 -3.59
C GLY A 27 3.12 8.01 -5.05
N VAL A 28 3.12 8.99 -5.97
CA VAL A 28 3.48 8.77 -7.38
C VAL A 28 4.94 8.30 -7.51
N LYS A 29 5.86 8.97 -6.79
CA LYS A 29 7.27 8.59 -6.77
C LYS A 29 7.48 7.21 -6.14
N ALA A 30 6.80 6.91 -5.02
CA ALA A 30 6.92 5.63 -4.35
C ALA A 30 6.46 4.46 -5.24
N VAL A 31 5.33 4.60 -5.94
CA VAL A 31 4.85 3.59 -6.89
C VAL A 31 5.83 3.42 -8.06
N PHE A 32 6.41 4.49 -8.58
CA PHE A 32 7.43 4.41 -9.62
C PHE A 32 8.67 3.63 -9.14
N PHE A 33 9.26 4.01 -8.01
CA PHE A 33 10.41 3.30 -7.44
C PHE A 33 10.09 1.85 -7.10
N HIS A 34 8.88 1.57 -6.60
CA HIS A 34 8.45 0.19 -6.37
C HIS A 34 8.44 -0.63 -7.65
N ARG A 35 7.94 -0.11 -8.79
CA ARG A 35 7.97 -0.83 -10.08
C ARG A 35 9.39 -1.20 -10.49
N VAL A 36 10.34 -0.26 -10.31
CA VAL A 36 11.77 -0.51 -10.58
C VAL A 36 12.33 -1.55 -9.61
N ALA A 37 12.09 -1.41 -8.30
CA ALA A 37 12.55 -2.37 -7.30
C ALA A 37 11.98 -3.78 -7.51
N ASN A 38 10.70 -3.88 -7.88
CA ASN A 38 10.03 -5.14 -8.17
C ASN A 38 10.65 -5.83 -9.40
N PHE A 39 10.98 -5.09 -10.46
CA PHE A 39 11.70 -5.63 -11.61
C PHE A 39 13.03 -6.27 -11.21
N PHE A 40 13.86 -5.60 -10.40
CA PHE A 40 15.10 -6.18 -9.90
C PHE A 40 14.87 -7.36 -8.97
N SER A 41 13.83 -7.33 -8.16
CA SER A 41 13.46 -8.43 -7.26
C SER A 41 13.06 -9.69 -8.04
N THR A 42 12.28 -9.54 -9.10
CA THR A 42 11.90 -10.66 -10.00
C THR A 42 13.10 -11.20 -10.80
N ALA A 43 14.01 -10.33 -11.17
CA ALA A 43 15.29 -10.72 -11.79
C ALA A 43 16.31 -11.32 -10.80
N LYS A 44 15.91 -11.58 -9.53
CA LYS A 44 16.72 -12.15 -8.43
C LYS A 44 17.87 -11.25 -7.92
N PHE A 45 17.90 -9.98 -8.31
CA PHE A 45 18.84 -8.99 -7.76
C PHE A 45 18.29 -8.38 -6.46
N HIS A 46 18.09 -9.21 -5.44
CA HIS A 46 17.39 -8.86 -4.20
C HIS A 46 18.03 -7.68 -3.45
N LEU A 47 19.36 -7.62 -3.39
CA LEU A 47 20.06 -6.51 -2.71
C LEU A 47 19.79 -5.18 -3.41
N ILE A 48 19.90 -5.13 -4.74
CA ILE A 48 19.63 -3.92 -5.52
C ILE A 48 18.18 -3.48 -5.33
N ALA A 49 17.23 -4.43 -5.39
CA ALA A 49 15.82 -4.15 -5.14
C ALA A 49 15.58 -3.52 -3.76
N ARG A 50 16.25 -4.03 -2.71
CA ARG A 50 16.16 -3.48 -1.35
C ARG A 50 16.78 -2.09 -1.23
N ILE A 51 17.91 -1.85 -1.87
CA ILE A 51 18.56 -0.51 -1.89
C ILE A 51 17.61 0.51 -2.54
N ILE A 52 17.02 0.19 -3.69
CA ILE A 52 16.05 1.06 -4.37
C ILE A 52 14.83 1.33 -3.48
N SER A 53 14.31 0.31 -2.82
CA SER A 53 13.17 0.46 -1.89
C SER A 53 13.52 1.36 -0.70
N GLN A 54 14.72 1.25 -0.10
CA GLN A 54 15.15 2.10 0.99
C GLN A 54 15.39 3.55 0.53
N PHE A 55 15.95 3.74 -0.66
CA PHE A 55 16.06 5.07 -1.25
C PHE A 55 14.69 5.72 -1.46
N SER A 56 13.71 4.95 -2.00
CA SER A 56 12.32 5.40 -2.14
C SER A 56 11.73 5.84 -0.80
N ARG A 57 11.90 5.01 0.26
CA ARG A 57 11.43 5.32 1.61
C ARG A 57 12.06 6.62 2.13
N PHE A 58 13.36 6.81 1.97
CA PHE A 58 14.05 8.04 2.38
C PHE A 58 13.47 9.28 1.67
N MET A 59 13.19 9.17 0.37
CA MET A 59 12.69 10.28 -0.45
C MET A 59 11.21 10.60 -0.23
N THR A 60 10.40 9.60 0.14
CA THR A 60 8.93 9.70 0.11
C THR A 60 8.26 9.52 1.47
N GLY A 61 8.96 8.94 2.45
CA GLY A 61 8.37 8.50 3.72
C GLY A 61 7.47 7.27 3.60
N ILE A 62 7.47 6.61 2.43
CA ILE A 62 6.61 5.45 2.11
C ILE A 62 7.50 4.21 1.95
N GLU A 63 7.22 3.18 2.73
CA GLU A 63 7.89 1.90 2.60
C GLU A 63 7.04 0.89 1.81
N ILE A 64 7.54 0.45 0.66
CA ILE A 64 6.92 -0.63 -0.11
C ILE A 64 7.97 -1.72 -0.32
N HIS A 65 7.67 -2.93 0.17
CA HIS A 65 8.57 -4.05 -0.04
C HIS A 65 8.65 -4.43 -1.54
N PRO A 66 9.86 -4.67 -2.10
CA PRO A 66 10.02 -4.97 -3.54
C PRO A 66 9.19 -6.13 -4.06
N LYS A 67 8.89 -7.13 -3.22
CA LYS A 67 8.08 -8.30 -3.60
C LYS A 67 6.57 -8.08 -3.50
N ALA A 68 6.10 -6.99 -2.91
CA ALA A 68 4.66 -6.69 -2.86
C ALA A 68 4.08 -6.65 -4.27
N LYS A 69 2.89 -7.21 -4.44
CA LYS A 69 2.17 -7.18 -5.71
C LYS A 69 1.21 -6.00 -5.70
N ILE A 70 1.35 -5.12 -6.67
CA ILE A 70 0.54 -3.90 -6.76
C ILE A 70 -0.10 -3.84 -8.14
N GLY A 71 -1.42 -3.74 -8.17
CA GLY A 71 -2.24 -3.59 -9.36
C GLY A 71 -2.08 -2.21 -10.03
N LYS A 72 -3.03 -1.85 -10.86
CA LYS A 72 -3.05 -0.57 -11.57
C LYS A 72 -3.64 0.54 -10.69
N ASN A 73 -3.22 1.76 -10.95
CA ASN A 73 -3.83 2.98 -10.39
C ASN A 73 -3.88 3.02 -8.85
N LEU A 74 -2.89 2.43 -8.16
CA LEU A 74 -2.76 2.61 -6.72
C LEU A 74 -2.50 4.10 -6.41
N PHE A 75 -3.42 4.72 -5.69
CA PHE A 75 -3.27 6.09 -5.20
C PHE A 75 -2.88 6.08 -3.72
N ILE A 76 -1.72 6.63 -3.40
CA ILE A 76 -1.27 6.85 -2.01
C ILE A 76 -1.31 8.35 -1.76
N ASP A 77 -2.31 8.77 -0.98
CA ASP A 77 -2.52 10.17 -0.65
C ASP A 77 -1.76 10.56 0.61
N HIS A 78 -1.06 11.70 0.56
CA HIS A 78 -0.08 12.17 1.57
C HIS A 78 1.09 11.20 1.79
N GLY A 79 0.84 9.95 2.08
CA GLY A 79 1.73 8.80 2.06
C GLY A 79 2.71 8.67 3.23
N MET A 80 3.02 9.70 3.99
CA MET A 80 3.96 9.61 5.10
C MET A 80 3.60 8.48 6.04
N GLY A 81 4.57 7.61 6.36
CA GLY A 81 4.41 6.50 7.29
C GLY A 81 3.62 5.29 6.76
N VAL A 82 3.28 5.25 5.47
CA VAL A 82 2.69 4.05 4.85
C VAL A 82 3.73 2.93 4.80
N VAL A 83 3.33 1.73 5.21
CA VAL A 83 4.15 0.51 5.15
C VAL A 83 3.39 -0.60 4.45
N ILE A 84 3.96 -1.13 3.36
CA ILE A 84 3.40 -2.24 2.58
C ILE A 84 4.38 -3.42 2.63
N GLY A 85 3.98 -4.49 3.33
CA GLY A 85 4.81 -5.66 3.61
C GLY A 85 5.04 -6.60 2.42
N GLU A 86 5.97 -7.54 2.58
CA GLU A 86 6.53 -8.40 1.53
C GLU A 86 5.50 -9.18 0.71
N THR A 87 4.53 -9.80 1.37
CA THR A 87 3.54 -10.66 0.72
C THR A 87 2.18 -9.98 0.56
N SER A 88 2.14 -8.63 0.66
CA SER A 88 0.92 -7.87 0.37
C SER A 88 0.55 -7.97 -1.10
N GLU A 89 -0.75 -8.07 -1.35
CA GLU A 89 -1.33 -8.03 -2.69
C GLU A 89 -2.37 -6.91 -2.72
N ILE A 90 -2.24 -6.00 -3.66
CA ILE A 90 -3.11 -4.84 -3.81
C ILE A 90 -3.68 -4.85 -5.21
N GLY A 91 -4.99 -4.81 -5.31
CA GLY A 91 -5.75 -4.77 -6.56
C GLY A 91 -5.66 -3.44 -7.30
N ASP A 92 -6.56 -3.26 -8.23
CA ASP A 92 -6.64 -2.07 -9.08
C ASP A 92 -7.47 -0.96 -8.41
N ASN A 93 -7.15 0.30 -8.71
CA ASN A 93 -7.86 1.50 -8.26
C ASN A 93 -7.98 1.67 -6.73
N VAL A 94 -7.08 1.05 -5.96
CA VAL A 94 -7.05 1.17 -4.50
C VAL A 94 -6.56 2.56 -4.10
N THR A 95 -7.15 3.12 -3.03
CA THR A 95 -6.70 4.37 -2.40
C THR A 95 -6.23 4.10 -0.98
N ILE A 96 -5.03 4.58 -0.64
CA ILE A 96 -4.42 4.42 0.68
C ILE A 96 -4.02 5.80 1.19
N TYR A 97 -4.46 6.15 2.40
CA TYR A 97 -4.04 7.38 3.07
C TYR A 97 -2.76 7.17 3.91
N HIS A 98 -2.23 8.26 4.45
CA HIS A 98 -1.01 8.25 5.26
C HIS A 98 -1.11 7.33 6.50
N MET A 99 0.05 6.91 7.04
CA MET A 99 0.19 6.08 8.25
C MET A 99 -0.51 4.70 8.18
N VAL A 100 -0.94 4.25 7.00
CA VAL A 100 -1.53 2.93 6.83
C VAL A 100 -0.45 1.86 6.85
N THR A 101 -0.71 0.76 7.57
CA THR A 101 0.18 -0.41 7.58
C THR A 101 -0.54 -1.64 7.01
N LEU A 102 0.04 -2.24 5.98
CA LEU A 102 -0.29 -3.58 5.50
C LEU A 102 0.78 -4.54 6.03
N GLY A 103 0.58 -5.06 7.25
CA GLY A 103 1.58 -5.74 8.06
C GLY A 103 1.30 -7.22 8.31
N GLY A 104 2.29 -7.92 8.87
CA GLY A 104 2.13 -9.26 9.44
C GLY A 104 1.78 -9.20 10.92
N ILE A 105 1.19 -10.29 11.45
CA ILE A 105 0.94 -10.46 12.88
C ILE A 105 2.21 -11.03 13.51
N ALA A 106 2.74 -10.36 14.54
CA ALA A 106 3.86 -10.82 15.37
C ALA A 106 5.03 -11.46 14.58
N PRO A 107 5.65 -10.77 13.61
CA PRO A 107 6.69 -11.37 12.75
C PRO A 107 7.95 -11.82 13.50
N SER A 108 8.15 -11.37 14.73
CA SER A 108 9.27 -11.77 15.60
C SER A 108 9.05 -13.12 16.30
N ILE A 109 7.81 -13.64 16.33
CA ILE A 109 7.49 -14.93 16.93
C ILE A 109 7.52 -16.01 15.86
N ASN A 110 8.34 -17.06 16.06
CA ASN A 110 8.51 -18.16 15.10
C ASN A 110 8.83 -17.65 13.66
N SER A 111 9.77 -16.73 13.54
CA SER A 111 10.07 -16.04 12.28
C SER A 111 10.47 -17.00 11.14
N ASN A 112 11.06 -18.17 11.46
CA ASN A 112 11.42 -19.17 10.46
C ASN A 112 10.20 -19.78 9.77
N ASP A 113 9.11 -20.04 10.51
CA ASP A 113 7.87 -20.62 10.00
C ASP A 113 7.09 -19.60 9.14
N GLN A 114 7.41 -18.32 9.30
CA GLN A 114 6.81 -17.22 8.53
C GLN A 114 7.55 -16.89 7.23
N ARG A 115 8.66 -17.58 6.94
CA ARG A 115 9.39 -17.40 5.69
C ARG A 115 8.65 -18.08 4.53
N ASN A 116 8.58 -17.38 3.40
CA ASN A 116 7.97 -17.85 2.15
C ASN A 116 6.47 -18.21 2.26
N VAL A 117 5.78 -17.78 3.32
CA VAL A 117 4.33 -17.93 3.46
C VAL A 117 3.63 -16.60 3.32
N LYS A 118 2.35 -16.63 2.93
CA LYS A 118 1.48 -15.45 2.91
C LYS A 118 1.24 -14.99 4.35
N ARG A 119 1.72 -13.77 4.71
CA ARG A 119 1.58 -13.19 6.04
C ARG A 119 1.12 -11.75 6.07
N HIS A 120 0.90 -11.15 4.90
CA HIS A 120 0.41 -9.78 4.74
C HIS A 120 -0.93 -9.79 4.00
N PRO A 121 -1.73 -8.72 4.11
CA PRO A 121 -3.09 -8.69 3.58
C PRO A 121 -3.16 -8.74 2.05
N THR A 122 -4.34 -9.15 1.58
CA THR A 122 -4.82 -8.99 0.22
C THR A 122 -5.89 -7.91 0.21
N ILE A 123 -5.69 -6.87 -0.57
CA ILE A 123 -6.60 -5.75 -0.77
C ILE A 123 -7.15 -5.87 -2.17
N GLU A 124 -8.46 -6.09 -2.31
CA GLU A 124 -9.10 -6.21 -3.61
C GLU A 124 -9.28 -4.85 -4.30
N ASN A 125 -9.93 -4.85 -5.47
CA ASN A 125 -10.08 -3.66 -6.28
C ASN A 125 -10.96 -2.59 -5.60
N GLU A 126 -10.68 -1.33 -5.91
CA GLU A 126 -11.50 -0.17 -5.51
C GLU A 126 -11.65 0.02 -3.99
N VAL A 127 -10.79 -0.62 -3.19
CA VAL A 127 -10.77 -0.44 -1.73
C VAL A 127 -10.21 0.93 -1.38
N VAL A 128 -10.80 1.54 -0.34
CA VAL A 128 -10.30 2.79 0.26
C VAL A 128 -9.89 2.53 1.70
N ILE A 129 -8.63 2.85 2.04
CA ILE A 129 -8.08 2.63 3.38
C ILE A 129 -7.77 3.98 4.02
N GLY A 130 -8.54 4.32 5.05
CA GLY A 130 -8.43 5.57 5.82
C GLY A 130 -7.10 5.69 6.57
N SER A 131 -6.72 6.92 6.89
CA SER A 131 -5.45 7.26 7.53
C SER A 131 -5.23 6.51 8.84
N GLY A 132 -4.00 6.04 9.07
CA GLY A 132 -3.61 5.35 10.30
C GLY A 132 -4.18 3.93 10.46
N ALA A 133 -4.96 3.42 9.50
CA ALA A 133 -5.50 2.06 9.60
C ALA A 133 -4.40 1.00 9.55
N GLN A 134 -4.56 -0.05 10.36
CA GLN A 134 -3.64 -1.17 10.47
C GLN A 134 -4.34 -2.43 9.96
N VAL A 135 -3.93 -2.97 8.80
CA VAL A 135 -4.44 -4.23 8.25
C VAL A 135 -3.36 -5.29 8.46
N LEU A 136 -3.61 -6.24 9.34
CA LEU A 136 -2.58 -7.14 9.85
C LEU A 136 -2.91 -8.61 9.58
N GLY A 137 -1.92 -9.35 9.10
CA GLY A 137 -2.04 -10.77 8.80
C GLY A 137 -2.50 -11.06 7.38
N PRO A 138 -2.65 -12.35 7.03
CA PRO A 138 -3.05 -12.80 5.69
C PRO A 138 -4.57 -12.67 5.48
N VAL A 139 -5.12 -11.51 5.84
CA VAL A 139 -6.54 -11.21 5.73
C VAL A 139 -6.88 -10.67 4.33
N THR A 140 -8.13 -10.83 3.91
CA THR A 140 -8.64 -10.27 2.66
C THR A 140 -9.62 -9.15 2.95
N VAL A 141 -9.39 -8.00 2.33
CA VAL A 141 -10.32 -6.87 2.27
C VAL A 141 -10.99 -6.90 0.91
N GLY A 142 -12.30 -7.18 0.91
CA GLY A 142 -13.09 -7.39 -0.32
C GLY A 142 -13.26 -6.11 -1.15
N CYS A 143 -13.60 -6.31 -2.41
CA CYS A 143 -13.78 -5.24 -3.41
C CYS A 143 -14.70 -4.12 -2.90
N CYS A 144 -14.33 -2.88 -3.22
CA CYS A 144 -15.09 -1.68 -2.89
C CYS A 144 -15.23 -1.39 -1.38
N ALA A 145 -14.59 -2.15 -0.49
CA ALA A 145 -14.64 -1.92 0.94
C ALA A 145 -14.01 -0.58 1.32
N LYS A 146 -14.55 0.06 2.34
CA LYS A 146 -14.03 1.30 2.92
C LYS A 146 -13.61 1.07 4.36
N ILE A 147 -12.32 1.21 4.64
CA ILE A 147 -11.77 1.07 5.98
C ILE A 147 -11.65 2.47 6.59
N GLY A 148 -12.26 2.65 7.76
CA GLY A 148 -12.20 3.91 8.49
C GLY A 148 -10.80 4.24 9.00
N ALA A 149 -10.55 5.53 9.25
CA ALA A 149 -9.28 5.99 9.82
C ALA A 149 -9.01 5.33 11.18
N ASN A 150 -7.75 4.98 11.44
CA ASN A 150 -7.27 4.32 12.67
C ASN A 150 -7.93 2.96 12.99
N ALA A 151 -8.62 2.34 12.03
CA ALA A 151 -9.17 1.01 12.22
C ALA A 151 -8.06 -0.05 12.28
N VAL A 152 -8.25 -1.08 13.13
CA VAL A 152 -7.36 -2.25 13.19
C VAL A 152 -8.11 -3.46 12.68
N ILE A 153 -7.58 -4.10 11.63
CA ILE A 153 -8.19 -5.23 10.94
C ILE A 153 -7.27 -6.44 11.02
N THR A 154 -7.76 -7.49 11.68
CA THR A 154 -7.05 -8.76 11.88
C THR A 154 -7.82 -9.98 11.37
N VAL A 155 -9.01 -9.77 10.78
CA VAL A 155 -9.88 -10.79 10.18
C VAL A 155 -10.34 -10.32 8.80
N SER A 156 -10.67 -11.27 7.93
CA SER A 156 -11.11 -10.93 6.57
C SER A 156 -12.50 -10.30 6.55
N TYR A 157 -12.69 -9.31 5.69
CA TYR A 157 -13.96 -8.62 5.48
C TYR A 157 -14.35 -8.66 4.01
N THR A 158 -15.59 -9.10 3.75
CA THR A 158 -16.25 -8.98 2.45
C THR A 158 -17.41 -8.00 2.62
N HIS A 159 -17.35 -6.83 2.01
CA HIS A 159 -18.37 -5.79 2.02
C HIS A 159 -18.66 -5.10 3.36
N LEU A 160 -17.75 -4.29 3.90
CA LEU A 160 -18.08 -3.46 5.07
C LEU A 160 -17.48 -2.06 4.96
N THR A 161 -18.37 -1.06 5.05
CA THR A 161 -18.01 0.20 5.67
C THR A 161 -17.90 -0.06 7.17
N LEU A 162 -16.69 -0.19 7.70
CA LEU A 162 -16.52 -0.19 9.14
C LEU A 162 -16.78 1.22 9.65
N PRO A 163 -17.77 1.42 10.54
CA PRO A 163 -17.94 2.70 11.19
C PRO A 163 -16.66 3.02 11.95
N THR A 164 -16.15 4.21 11.70
CA THR A 164 -15.16 4.86 12.55
C THR A 164 -15.60 4.73 14.00
N ASN A 165 -14.74 4.16 14.84
CA ASN A 165 -14.81 4.12 16.30
C ASN A 165 -16.13 4.57 16.93
N ARG A 166 -16.86 3.63 17.56
CA ARG A 166 -17.60 3.99 18.74
C ARG A 166 -16.58 4.33 19.84
N CYS A 167 -16.22 5.59 19.93
CA CYS A 167 -15.82 6.15 21.21
C CYS A 167 -17.10 6.21 22.05
N VAL A 168 -17.20 5.32 23.02
CA VAL A 168 -18.09 5.51 24.16
C VAL A 168 -17.35 6.39 25.14
#